data_3fc9daab03656c928a34bbceb6251a13
#
_entry.id   3fc9daab03656c928a34bbceb6251a13
#
_cell.length_a   1.000
_cell.length_b   1.000
_cell.length_c   1.000
_cell.angle_alpha   90.00
_cell.angle_beta   90.00
_cell.angle_gamma   90.00
#
_symmetry.space_group_name_H-M   'P 1'
#
loop_
_entity.id
_entity.type
_entity.pdbx_description
1 polymer ?
#
loop_
_entity_poly.entity_id
_entity_poly.type
_entity_poly.pdbx_seq_one_letter_code
_entity_poly.pdbx_strand_id
1 'polypeptide(L)'
;LMFLDRLFGAYGNELRYKCGSSIASARRGGTTSTVDVLNKYFQINQMPVVSSNYWNIVHGNTPDEVVKDEEGMQTMRLLGQNFAWLVKSIDAAKKQGIELPQGENKIKTNYIR
;
A
#
# COMPACT_ATOMS: atom_id res chain seq x y z
N LEU A 1 -14.39 4.30 -1.18
CA LEU A 1 -13.54 4.33 -2.39
C LEU A 1 -13.61 5.65 -3.13
N MET A 2 -14.80 6.29 -3.26
CA MET A 2 -15.00 7.54 -4.01
C MET A 2 -14.00 8.66 -3.65
N PHE A 3 -13.62 8.81 -2.37
CA PHE A 3 -12.56 9.74 -1.97
C PHE A 3 -11.21 9.34 -2.56
N LEU A 4 -10.86 8.05 -2.49
CA LEU A 4 -9.59 7.53 -3.04
C LEU A 4 -9.54 7.67 -4.56
N ASP A 5 -10.65 7.40 -5.26
CA ASP A 5 -10.73 7.60 -6.71
C ASP A 5 -10.38 9.02 -7.09
N ARG A 6 -10.90 10.00 -6.36
CA ARG A 6 -10.62 11.42 -6.60
C ARG A 6 -9.19 11.80 -6.20
N LEU A 7 -8.73 11.35 -5.03
CA LEU A 7 -7.38 11.63 -4.55
C LEU A 7 -6.32 11.10 -5.53
N PHE A 8 -6.38 9.82 -5.84
CA PHE A 8 -5.39 9.19 -6.70
C PHE A 8 -5.55 9.58 -8.17
N GLY A 9 -6.76 9.93 -8.62
CA GLY A 9 -6.99 10.47 -9.94
C GLY A 9 -6.42 11.88 -10.13
N ALA A 10 -6.47 12.72 -9.11
CA ALA A 10 -5.97 14.09 -9.17
C ALA A 10 -4.47 14.19 -8.86
N TYR A 11 -3.98 13.42 -7.87
CA TYR A 11 -2.63 13.57 -7.31
C TYR A 11 -1.76 12.32 -7.47
N GLY A 12 -2.16 11.33 -8.26
CA GLY A 12 -1.42 10.07 -8.41
C GLY A 12 0.03 10.28 -8.89
N ASN A 13 0.26 11.23 -9.78
CA ASN A 13 1.62 11.54 -10.26
C ASN A 13 2.55 12.06 -9.14
N GLU A 14 2.00 12.81 -8.19
CA GLU A 14 2.75 13.37 -7.06
C GLU A 14 3.04 12.33 -5.98
N LEU A 15 2.29 11.22 -6.01
CA LEU A 15 2.47 10.09 -5.11
C LEU A 15 3.41 9.01 -5.65
N ARG A 16 3.83 9.12 -6.92
CA ARG A 16 4.79 8.18 -7.53
C ARG A 16 6.01 7.96 -6.65
N TYR A 17 6.41 6.70 -6.53
CA TYR A 17 7.57 6.24 -5.76
C TYR A 17 7.49 6.53 -4.24
N LYS A 18 6.39 7.07 -3.73
CA LYS A 18 6.12 7.06 -2.29
C LYS A 18 5.62 5.68 -1.88
N CYS A 19 6.11 5.18 -0.75
CA CYS A 19 5.66 3.90 -0.22
C CYS A 19 4.19 3.97 0.18
N GLY A 20 3.44 2.91 -0.13
CA GLY A 20 2.06 2.75 0.28
C GLY A 20 1.82 1.39 0.90
N SER A 21 0.85 1.30 1.80
CA SER A 21 0.34 0.05 2.30
C SER A 21 -1.11 0.21 2.71
N SER A 22 -1.87 -0.85 2.60
CA SER A 22 -3.26 -0.92 3.07
C SER A 22 -3.38 -1.92 4.21
N ILE A 23 -4.29 -1.64 5.12
CA ILE A 23 -4.66 -2.50 6.24
C ILE A 23 -6.18 -2.62 6.24
N ALA A 24 -6.70 -3.80 6.51
CA ALA A 24 -8.12 -3.99 6.72
C ALA A 24 -8.39 -4.71 8.04
N SER A 25 -9.42 -4.24 8.73
CA SER A 25 -9.94 -4.88 9.93
C SER A 25 -11.38 -5.29 9.73
N ALA A 26 -11.75 -6.47 10.19
CA ALA A 26 -13.13 -6.92 10.20
C ALA A 26 -13.39 -7.93 11.32
N ARG A 27 -14.67 -8.07 11.67
CA ARG A 27 -15.08 -9.09 12.61
C ARG A 27 -14.92 -10.51 12.05
N ARG A 28 -15.17 -10.71 10.73
CA ARG A 28 -15.23 -12.05 10.11
C ARG A 28 -14.48 -12.14 8.79
N GLY A 29 -14.92 -11.40 7.77
CA GLY A 29 -14.45 -11.57 6.40
C GLY A 29 -14.49 -10.29 5.59
N GLY A 30 -14.03 -10.38 4.33
CA GLY A 30 -13.94 -9.24 3.41
C GLY A 30 -12.64 -8.44 3.51
N THR A 31 -11.77 -8.76 4.47
CA THR A 31 -10.50 -8.07 4.68
C THR A 31 -9.54 -8.23 3.50
N THR A 32 -9.39 -9.45 2.99
CA THR A 32 -8.48 -9.73 1.87
C THR A 32 -8.90 -8.97 0.62
N SER A 33 -10.18 -9.06 0.24
CA SER A 33 -10.69 -8.31 -0.92
C SER A 33 -10.60 -6.80 -0.75
N THR A 34 -10.74 -6.30 0.47
CA THR A 34 -10.54 -4.88 0.79
C THR A 34 -9.09 -4.46 0.55
N VAL A 35 -8.13 -5.22 1.07
CA VAL A 35 -6.69 -4.97 0.87
C VAL A 35 -6.33 -5.03 -0.61
N ASP A 36 -6.87 -6.00 -1.37
CA ASP A 36 -6.64 -6.12 -2.81
C ASP A 36 -7.11 -4.89 -3.58
N VAL A 37 -8.31 -4.40 -3.27
CA VAL A 37 -8.86 -3.19 -3.90
C VAL A 37 -8.02 -1.97 -3.55
N LEU A 38 -7.62 -1.80 -2.29
CA LEU A 38 -6.81 -0.65 -1.85
C LEU A 38 -5.41 -0.67 -2.46
N ASN A 39 -4.77 -1.83 -2.55
CA ASN A 39 -3.44 -1.96 -3.15
C ASN A 39 -3.40 -1.58 -4.64
N LYS A 40 -4.51 -1.69 -5.36
CA LYS A 40 -4.59 -1.26 -6.77
C LYS A 40 -4.38 0.23 -6.96
N TYR A 41 -4.78 1.05 -5.98
CA TYR A 41 -4.50 2.50 -6.02
C TYR A 41 -3.00 2.78 -5.98
N PHE A 42 -2.26 2.05 -5.16
CA PHE A 42 -0.80 2.20 -5.09
C PHE A 42 -0.14 1.71 -6.38
N GLN A 43 -0.52 0.53 -6.85
CA GLN A 43 0.07 -0.08 -8.04
C GLN A 43 -0.11 0.77 -9.30
N ILE A 44 -1.33 1.29 -9.55
CA ILE A 44 -1.60 2.11 -10.75
C ILE A 44 -0.83 3.44 -10.72
N ASN A 45 -0.43 3.90 -9.55
CA ASN A 45 0.31 5.14 -9.34
C ASN A 45 1.81 4.91 -9.14
N GLN A 46 2.34 3.74 -9.48
CA GLN A 46 3.76 3.40 -9.40
C GLN A 46 4.34 3.58 -7.98
N MET A 47 3.53 3.30 -6.97
CA MET A 47 3.96 3.34 -5.58
C MET A 47 4.45 1.96 -5.15
N PRO A 48 5.62 1.83 -4.53
CA PRO A 48 6.03 0.58 -3.88
C PRO A 48 5.02 0.17 -2.81
N VAL A 49 4.44 -1.03 -2.95
CA VAL A 49 3.51 -1.57 -1.96
C VAL A 49 4.29 -2.32 -0.90
N VAL A 50 4.20 -1.87 0.34
CA VAL A 50 4.89 -2.52 1.46
C VAL A 50 4.04 -3.66 1.99
N SER A 51 4.65 -4.83 2.11
CA SER A 51 4.05 -6.05 2.66
C SER A 51 4.58 -6.38 4.05
N SER A 52 3.86 -7.22 4.77
CA SER A 52 4.29 -7.88 5.99
C SER A 52 4.69 -9.34 5.69
N ASN A 53 4.49 -10.24 6.64
CA ASN A 53 4.65 -11.69 6.47
C ASN A 53 3.36 -12.41 6.04
N TYR A 54 2.25 -11.67 5.95
CA TYR A 54 0.93 -12.15 5.56
C TYR A 54 0.13 -11.02 4.91
N TRP A 55 -1.13 -11.22 4.57
CA TRP A 55 -2.02 -10.13 4.18
C TRP A 55 -2.19 -9.17 5.36
N ASN A 56 -2.19 -7.87 5.09
CA ASN A 56 -2.24 -6.84 6.13
C ASN A 56 -3.64 -6.73 6.72
N ILE A 57 -4.04 -7.71 7.49
CA ILE A 57 -5.37 -7.82 8.07
C ILE A 57 -5.29 -8.08 9.57
N VAL A 58 -6.30 -7.62 10.30
CA VAL A 58 -6.55 -7.93 11.69
C VAL A 58 -8.04 -8.21 11.91
N HIS A 59 -8.36 -8.99 12.92
CA HIS A 59 -9.74 -9.36 13.22
C HIS A 59 -10.14 -8.94 14.64
N GLY A 60 -11.38 -8.48 14.76
CA GLY A 60 -12.01 -8.10 16.01
C GLY A 60 -13.25 -7.26 15.77
N ASN A 61 -14.20 -7.35 16.67
CA ASN A 61 -15.42 -6.55 16.65
C ASN A 61 -15.27 -5.24 17.43
N THR A 62 -14.34 -5.21 18.38
CA THR A 62 -14.00 -4.06 19.21
C THR A 62 -12.48 -3.90 19.26
N PRO A 63 -11.96 -2.72 19.64
CA PRO A 63 -10.52 -2.52 19.83
C PRO A 63 -9.88 -3.54 20.80
N ASP A 64 -10.59 -3.89 21.87
CA ASP A 64 -10.13 -4.85 22.86
C ASP A 64 -10.05 -6.30 22.32
N GLU A 65 -10.86 -6.61 21.31
CA GLU A 65 -10.77 -7.88 20.60
C GLU A 65 -9.62 -7.89 19.57
N VAL A 66 -9.42 -6.79 18.85
CA VAL A 66 -8.34 -6.65 17.87
C VAL A 66 -6.98 -6.88 18.50
N VAL A 67 -6.72 -6.36 19.69
CA VAL A 67 -5.44 -6.57 20.39
C VAL A 67 -5.20 -8.01 20.82
N LYS A 68 -6.23 -8.85 20.83
CA LYS A 68 -6.14 -10.29 21.13
C LYS A 68 -5.88 -11.14 19.89
N ASP A 69 -6.01 -10.56 18.70
CA ASP A 69 -5.60 -11.21 17.45
C ASP A 69 -4.06 -11.17 17.35
N GLU A 70 -3.41 -12.14 17.97
CA GLU A 70 -1.96 -12.20 18.07
C GLU A 70 -1.28 -12.27 16.70
N GLU A 71 -1.86 -13.03 15.76
CA GLU A 71 -1.36 -13.15 14.38
C GLU A 71 -1.51 -11.82 13.64
N GLY A 72 -2.68 -11.20 13.68
CA GLY A 72 -2.92 -9.90 13.08
C GLY A 72 -2.02 -8.82 13.68
N MET A 73 -1.84 -8.80 14.98
CA MET A 73 -0.95 -7.84 15.66
C MET A 73 0.53 -8.09 15.32
N GLN A 74 0.96 -9.34 15.14
CA GLN A 74 2.30 -9.64 14.62
C GLN A 74 2.46 -9.12 13.20
N THR A 75 1.49 -9.38 12.34
CA THR A 75 1.46 -8.89 10.96
C THR A 75 1.60 -7.36 10.90
N MET A 76 0.90 -6.63 11.77
CA MET A 76 0.99 -5.16 11.85
C MET A 76 2.36 -4.67 12.31
N ARG A 77 2.96 -5.34 13.30
CA ARG A 77 4.32 -4.97 13.75
C ARG A 77 5.36 -5.18 12.64
N LEU A 78 5.28 -6.30 11.93
CA LEU A 78 6.19 -6.60 10.82
C LEU A 78 5.97 -5.65 9.64
N LEU A 79 4.72 -5.30 9.34
CA LEU A 79 4.42 -4.27 8.35
C LEU A 79 5.11 -2.95 8.70
N GLY A 80 5.00 -2.50 9.96
CA GLY A 80 5.64 -1.27 10.43
C GLY A 80 7.17 -1.31 10.30
N GLN A 81 7.78 -2.44 10.63
CA GLN A 81 9.24 -2.64 10.49
C GLN A 81 9.67 -2.61 9.02
N ASN A 82 8.96 -3.33 8.15
CA ASN A 82 9.25 -3.36 6.71
C ASN A 82 9.05 -1.99 6.07
N PHE A 83 8.00 -1.27 6.47
CA PHE A 83 7.74 0.08 6.01
C PHE A 83 8.87 1.04 6.39
N ALA A 84 9.27 1.01 7.65
CA ALA A 84 10.37 1.85 8.15
C ALA A 84 11.69 1.52 7.45
N TRP A 85 11.98 0.23 7.23
CA TRP A 85 13.18 -0.21 6.51
C TRP A 85 13.19 0.31 5.07
N LEU A 86 12.09 0.15 4.33
CA LEU A 86 12.01 0.57 2.93
C LEU A 86 12.13 2.10 2.79
N VAL A 87 11.44 2.87 3.64
CA VAL A 87 11.52 4.33 3.62
C VAL A 87 12.94 4.81 3.90
N LYS A 88 13.61 4.22 4.90
CA LYS A 88 15.01 4.55 5.21
C LYS A 88 15.95 4.18 4.07
N SER A 89 15.71 3.04 3.40
CA SER A 89 16.52 2.60 2.26
C SER A 89 16.38 3.57 1.08
N ILE A 90 15.17 4.01 0.78
CA ILE A 90 14.91 5.00 -0.27
C ILE A 90 15.58 6.35 0.07
N ASP A 91 15.48 6.80 1.31
CA ASP A 91 16.13 8.03 1.75
C ASP A 91 17.67 7.94 1.65
N ALA A 92 18.25 6.83 2.06
CA ALA A 92 19.68 6.57 1.93
C ALA A 92 20.12 6.55 0.47
N ALA A 93 19.37 5.88 -0.41
CA ALA A 93 19.64 5.85 -1.84
C ALA A 93 19.62 7.26 -2.46
N LYS A 94 18.62 8.06 -2.11
CA LYS A 94 18.52 9.45 -2.56
C LYS A 94 19.71 10.30 -2.10
N LYS A 95 20.16 10.14 -0.85
CA LYS A 95 21.33 10.85 -0.31
C LYS A 95 22.62 10.44 -1.03
N GLN A 96 22.66 9.25 -1.61
CA GLN A 96 23.81 8.76 -2.41
C GLN A 96 23.71 9.09 -3.91
N GLY A 97 22.74 9.91 -4.31
CA GLY A 97 22.58 10.34 -5.70
C GLY A 97 21.89 9.33 -6.61
N ILE A 98 21.24 8.30 -6.06
CA ILE A 98 20.39 7.41 -6.85
C ILE A 98 19.09 8.16 -7.19
N GLU A 99 18.94 8.45 -8.46
CA GLU A 99 17.78 9.17 -8.97
C GLU A 99 16.57 8.25 -9.15
N LEU A 100 15.38 8.83 -9.10
CA LEU A 100 14.15 8.12 -9.42
C LEU A 100 14.12 7.77 -10.93
N PRO A 101 13.49 6.63 -11.30
CA PRO A 101 13.32 6.27 -12.69
C PRO A 101 12.62 7.38 -13.47
N GLN A 102 13.12 7.66 -14.67
CA GLN A 102 12.44 8.59 -15.59
C GLN A 102 11.14 7.93 -16.07
N GLY A 103 10.06 8.71 -16.07
CA GLY A 103 8.77 8.24 -16.56
C GLY A 103 8.71 8.25 -18.09
N GLU A 104 7.87 7.39 -18.62
CA GLU A 104 7.49 7.39 -20.03
C GLU A 104 6.04 7.85 -20.20
N ASN A 105 5.73 8.36 -21.39
CA ASN A 105 4.35 8.65 -21.75
C ASN A 105 3.55 7.35 -21.82
N LYS A 106 2.39 7.32 -21.15
CA LYS A 106 1.55 6.13 -21.10
C LYS A 106 1.02 5.77 -22.49
N ILE A 107 1.40 4.60 -22.98
CA ILE A 107 0.83 4.01 -24.20
C ILE A 107 -0.47 3.27 -23.81
N LYS A 108 -1.53 3.54 -24.55
CA LYS A 108 -2.82 2.88 -24.32
C LYS A 108 -3.05 1.82 -25.39
N THR A 109 -3.31 0.59 -24.95
CA THR A 109 -3.77 -0.46 -25.85
C THR A 109 -5.19 -0.12 -26.31
N ASN A 110 -5.36 -0.03 -27.62
CA ASN A 110 -6.69 0.17 -28.24
C ASN A 110 -6.77 -0.66 -29.52
N TYR A 111 -7.59 -1.68 -29.51
CA TYR A 111 -7.86 -2.56 -30.65
C TYR A 111 -9.12 -2.16 -31.45
N ILE A 112 -9.85 -1.16 -31.00
CA ILE A 112 -11.02 -0.62 -31.70
C ILE A 112 -10.51 0.50 -32.62
N ARG A 113 -10.59 0.28 -33.90
CA ARG A 113 -10.23 1.24 -34.94
C ARG A 113 -11.50 1.77 -35.60
#